data_4527fc669180ddd1d5a6a3239b4e9655
#
_entry.id   4527fc669180ddd1d5a6a3239b4e9655
#
_cell.length_a   1.000
_cell.length_b   1.000
_cell.length_c   1.000
_cell.angle_alpha   90.00
_cell.angle_beta   90.00
_cell.angle_gamma   90.00
#
_symmetry.space_group_name_H-M   'P 1'
#
loop_
_entity.id
_entity.type
_entity.pdbx_description
1 polymer ?
#
loop_
_entity_poly.entity_id
_entity_poly.type
_entity_poly.pdbx_seq_one_letter_code
_entity_poly.pdbx_strand_id
1 'polypeptide(L)'
;MSLNASIMISMKRLEGNIVIQSGANVWPHELRTAEAFAIRGHDVLFPKKSNDDYRNSPDANIFGLVWEIKSPRSPKPDKVLKIVREAIHQSPNVIYDSQRIKNLTDTQIEHELRKISPALRALKNLLFVNRKRNIIVVKQTDRFDI
;
A
#
# COMPACT_ATOMS: atom_id res chain seq x y z
N MET A 1 -5.07 33.63 9.56
CA MET A 1 -4.44 32.87 8.49
C MET A 1 -4.31 33.71 7.24
N SER A 2 -3.22 33.55 6.53
CA SER A 2 -2.97 34.31 5.32
C SER A 2 -3.81 33.80 4.15
N LEU A 3 -3.94 34.64 3.12
CA LEU A 3 -4.60 34.26 1.88
C LEU A 3 -3.92 33.03 1.20
N ASN A 4 -2.58 32.95 1.30
CA ASN A 4 -1.83 31.82 0.79
C ASN A 4 -2.19 30.51 1.50
N ALA A 5 -2.42 30.56 2.81
CA ALA A 5 -2.88 29.41 3.56
C ALA A 5 -4.25 28.92 3.09
N SER A 6 -5.16 29.85 2.74
CA SER A 6 -6.47 29.48 2.19
C SER A 6 -6.37 28.79 0.84
N ILE A 7 -5.48 29.27 -0.03
CA ILE A 7 -5.23 28.63 -1.34
C ILE A 7 -4.62 27.25 -1.16
N MET A 8 -3.62 27.13 -0.28
CA MET A 8 -3.00 25.85 0.03
C MET A 8 -4.01 24.86 0.59
N ILE A 9 -4.91 25.28 1.47
CA ILE A 9 -5.97 24.46 2.02
C ILE A 9 -6.89 23.95 0.90
N SER A 10 -7.24 24.80 -0.06
CA SER A 10 -8.07 24.39 -1.19
C SER A 10 -7.43 23.28 -2.01
N MET A 11 -6.13 23.39 -2.29
CA MET A 11 -5.38 22.33 -2.97
C MET A 11 -5.35 21.05 -2.14
N LYS A 12 -5.09 21.17 -0.84
CA LYS A 12 -5.03 20.02 0.08
C LYS A 12 -6.38 19.35 0.30
N ARG A 13 -7.51 20.01 0.02
CA ARG A 13 -8.83 19.37 0.10
C ARG A 13 -8.99 18.22 -0.88
N LEU A 14 -8.19 18.18 -1.94
CA LEU A 14 -8.17 17.07 -2.90
C LEU A 14 -7.33 15.90 -2.42
N GLU A 15 -6.54 16.11 -1.38
CA GLU A 15 -5.70 15.08 -0.78
C GLU A 15 -6.39 14.44 0.42
N GLY A 16 -6.11 13.16 0.65
CA GLY A 16 -6.51 12.48 1.87
C GLY A 16 -5.54 12.79 3.01
N ASN A 17 -5.93 12.36 4.21
CA ASN A 17 -5.12 12.54 5.41
C ASN A 17 -4.35 11.26 5.69
N ILE A 18 -3.09 11.42 6.14
CA ILE A 18 -2.32 10.32 6.70
C ILE A 18 -2.29 10.53 8.21
N VAL A 19 -2.86 9.57 8.94
CA VAL A 19 -2.91 9.61 10.40
C VAL A 19 -2.05 8.48 10.93
N ILE A 20 -1.08 8.84 11.77
CA ILE A 20 -0.21 7.88 12.45
C ILE A 20 -0.57 7.92 13.93
N GLN A 21 -1.18 6.85 14.43
CA GLN A 21 -1.54 6.78 15.83
C GLN A 21 -0.29 6.64 16.70
N SER A 22 -0.34 7.22 17.89
CA SER A 22 0.73 7.05 18.87
C SER A 22 0.94 5.56 19.15
N GLY A 23 2.20 5.11 19.06
CA GLY A 23 2.55 3.70 19.21
C GLY A 23 2.54 2.90 17.90
N ALA A 24 2.18 3.51 16.78
CA ALA A 24 2.38 2.91 15.47
C ALA A 24 3.86 2.98 15.10
N ASN A 25 4.35 1.92 14.45
CA ASN A 25 5.72 1.86 13.96
C ASN A 25 5.68 1.92 12.43
N VAL A 26 5.94 3.11 11.88
CA VAL A 26 5.83 3.36 10.44
C VAL A 26 7.21 3.62 9.85
N TRP A 27 7.60 2.80 8.88
CA TRP A 27 8.86 2.98 8.16
C TRP A 27 8.71 4.05 7.07
N PRO A 28 9.81 4.75 6.70
CA PRO A 28 9.75 5.77 5.63
C PRO A 28 9.15 5.27 4.32
N HIS A 29 9.45 4.03 3.92
CA HIS A 29 8.90 3.48 2.68
C HIS A 29 7.40 3.19 2.78
N GLU A 30 6.89 2.85 3.97
CA GLU A 30 5.46 2.69 4.20
C GLU A 30 4.73 4.04 4.10
N LEU A 31 5.35 5.08 4.63
CA LEU A 31 4.83 6.43 4.52
C LEU A 31 4.76 6.89 3.06
N ARG A 32 5.79 6.59 2.27
CA ARG A 32 5.76 6.90 0.83
C ARG A 32 4.66 6.15 0.09
N THR A 33 4.38 4.92 0.48
CA THR A 33 3.23 4.19 -0.07
C THR A 33 1.91 4.90 0.29
N ALA A 34 1.75 5.29 1.55
CA ALA A 34 0.56 6.01 2.01
C ALA A 34 0.36 7.33 1.24
N GLU A 35 1.43 8.05 0.94
CA GLU A 35 1.36 9.30 0.19
C GLU A 35 0.78 9.11 -1.22
N ALA A 36 1.03 7.97 -1.86
CA ALA A 36 0.44 7.67 -3.16
C ALA A 36 -1.10 7.58 -3.09
N PHE A 37 -1.64 7.13 -1.99
CA PHE A 37 -3.09 7.09 -1.76
C PHE A 37 -3.63 8.47 -1.34
N ALA A 38 -2.92 9.14 -0.45
CA ALA A 38 -3.35 10.45 0.06
C ALA A 38 -3.44 11.49 -1.05
N ILE A 39 -2.49 11.50 -1.99
CA ILE A 39 -2.51 12.45 -3.11
C ILE A 39 -3.73 12.26 -4.01
N ARG A 40 -4.36 11.10 -3.97
CA ARG A 40 -5.59 10.80 -4.72
C ARG A 40 -6.87 11.02 -3.90
N GLY A 41 -6.73 11.60 -2.71
CA GLY A 41 -7.87 11.92 -1.87
C GLY A 41 -8.28 10.81 -0.89
N HIS A 42 -7.47 9.76 -0.74
CA HIS A 42 -7.80 8.65 0.15
C HIS A 42 -7.11 8.81 1.51
N ASP A 43 -7.87 8.59 2.57
CA ASP A 43 -7.34 8.62 3.93
C ASP A 43 -6.60 7.34 4.25
N VAL A 44 -5.46 7.47 4.92
CA VAL A 44 -4.64 6.34 5.37
C VAL A 44 -4.44 6.46 6.87
N LEU A 45 -4.73 5.38 7.59
CA LEU A 45 -4.51 5.30 9.02
C LEU A 45 -3.49 4.20 9.32
N PHE A 46 -2.43 4.58 10.01
CA PHE A 46 -1.49 3.62 10.60
C PHE A 46 -1.89 3.43 12.08
N PRO A 47 -2.54 2.31 12.42
CA PRO A 47 -3.03 2.13 13.77
C PRO A 47 -1.91 1.75 14.74
N LYS A 48 -2.13 2.02 16.01
CA LYS A 48 -1.27 1.53 17.08
C LYS A 48 -1.27 0.00 17.04
N LYS A 49 -0.07 -0.60 17.12
CA LYS A 49 0.08 -2.04 17.21
C LYS A 49 0.21 -2.47 18.66
N SER A 50 -0.52 -3.51 19.06
CA SER A 50 -0.35 -4.12 20.38
C SER A 50 0.92 -4.96 20.39
N ASN A 51 1.49 -5.19 21.59
CA ASN A 51 2.68 -6.03 21.72
C ASN A 51 2.41 -7.47 21.31
N ASP A 52 1.19 -7.96 21.54
CA ASP A 52 0.82 -9.33 21.23
C ASP A 52 0.62 -9.55 19.74
N ASP A 53 0.17 -8.51 19.02
CA ASP A 53 -0.15 -8.58 17.59
C ASP A 53 0.96 -8.01 16.72
N TYR A 54 2.08 -7.62 17.29
CA TYR A 54 3.14 -6.90 16.58
C TYR A 54 3.61 -7.62 15.31
N ARG A 55 3.73 -8.95 15.36
CA ARG A 55 4.22 -9.76 14.22
C ARG A 55 3.17 -10.00 13.16
N ASN A 56 1.88 -9.97 13.53
CA ASN A 56 0.76 -10.36 12.67
C ASN A 56 -0.20 -9.23 12.39
N SER A 57 0.12 -8.01 12.86
CA SER A 57 -0.74 -6.85 12.60
C SER A 57 -0.51 -6.32 11.20
N PRO A 58 -1.57 -6.04 10.43
CA PRO A 58 -1.44 -5.36 9.15
C PRO A 58 -0.97 -3.92 9.36
N ASP A 59 -0.40 -3.33 8.30
CA ASP A 59 0.29 -2.05 8.41
C ASP A 59 -0.64 -0.84 8.42
N ALA A 60 -1.72 -0.85 7.64
CA ALA A 60 -2.52 0.36 7.45
C ALA A 60 -3.99 0.06 7.17
N ASN A 61 -4.85 1.04 7.48
CA ASN A 61 -6.27 1.03 7.12
C ASN A 61 -6.49 2.03 5.98
N ILE A 62 -7.07 1.55 4.89
CA ILE A 62 -7.44 2.34 3.72
C ILE A 62 -8.74 1.75 3.16
N PHE A 63 -9.68 2.57 2.71
CA PHE A 63 -10.96 2.12 2.14
C PHE A 63 -11.81 1.28 3.10
N GLY A 64 -11.65 1.46 4.41
CA GLY A 64 -12.32 0.62 5.40
C GLY A 64 -11.77 -0.80 5.51
N LEU A 65 -10.64 -1.07 4.90
CA LEU A 65 -9.96 -2.36 4.92
C LEU A 65 -8.59 -2.23 5.56
N VAL A 66 -8.09 -3.35 6.11
CA VAL A 66 -6.72 -3.41 6.65
C VAL A 66 -5.80 -4.00 5.61
N TRP A 67 -4.63 -3.40 5.42
CA TRP A 67 -3.69 -3.73 4.35
C TRP A 67 -2.31 -4.06 4.90
N GLU A 68 -1.69 -5.07 4.31
CA GLU A 68 -0.27 -5.32 4.47
C GLU A 68 0.49 -4.63 3.34
N ILE A 69 1.49 -3.82 3.68
CA ILE A 69 2.30 -3.09 2.71
C ILE A 69 3.63 -3.83 2.55
N LYS A 70 3.94 -4.21 1.32
CA LYS A 70 5.23 -4.80 0.97
C LYS A 70 5.95 -3.90 -0.02
N SER A 71 7.17 -3.50 0.35
CA SER A 71 8.03 -2.68 -0.50
C SER A 71 9.41 -3.35 -0.60
N PRO A 72 9.49 -4.46 -1.36
CA PRO A 72 10.71 -5.26 -1.42
C PRO A 72 11.81 -4.59 -2.23
N ARG A 73 13.04 -5.08 -2.05
CA ARG A 73 14.23 -4.62 -2.78
C ARG A 73 14.70 -5.63 -3.84
N SER A 74 14.20 -6.86 -3.77
CA SER A 74 14.68 -7.92 -4.65
C SER A 74 14.35 -7.65 -6.12
N PRO A 75 15.34 -7.74 -7.02
CA PRO A 75 15.10 -7.59 -8.46
C PRO A 75 14.70 -8.91 -9.12
N LYS A 76 14.41 -9.96 -8.37
CA LYS A 76 14.12 -11.31 -8.89
C LYS A 76 12.62 -11.51 -9.06
N PRO A 77 12.14 -11.81 -10.28
CA PRO A 77 10.71 -12.02 -10.53
C PRO A 77 10.11 -13.17 -9.69
N ASP A 78 10.88 -14.21 -9.42
CA ASP A 78 10.43 -15.36 -8.63
C ASP A 78 10.17 -15.02 -7.15
N LYS A 79 10.72 -13.92 -6.66
CA LYS A 79 10.47 -13.45 -5.29
C LYS A 79 9.10 -12.80 -5.11
N VAL A 80 8.46 -12.38 -6.19
CA VAL A 80 7.14 -11.73 -6.13
C VAL A 80 6.12 -12.66 -5.47
N LEU A 81 6.05 -13.92 -5.88
CA LEU A 81 5.13 -14.89 -5.29
C LEU A 81 5.40 -15.10 -3.80
N LYS A 82 6.66 -15.26 -3.44
CA LYS A 82 7.04 -15.47 -2.04
C LYS A 82 6.62 -14.31 -1.16
N ILE A 83 6.87 -13.08 -1.63
CA ILE A 83 6.55 -11.86 -0.88
C ILE A 83 5.04 -11.71 -0.69
N VAL A 84 4.25 -11.97 -1.74
CA VAL A 84 2.79 -11.89 -1.64
C VAL A 84 2.25 -12.98 -0.71
N ARG A 85 2.78 -14.20 -0.78
CA ARG A 85 2.40 -15.26 0.16
C ARG A 85 2.68 -14.89 1.61
N GLU A 86 3.82 -14.28 1.90
CA GLU A 86 4.15 -13.80 3.23
C GLU A 86 3.18 -12.70 3.67
N ALA A 87 2.83 -11.79 2.77
CA ALA A 87 1.91 -10.71 3.07
C ALA A 87 0.51 -11.21 3.44
N ILE A 88 0.04 -12.27 2.78
CA ILE A 88 -1.29 -12.85 3.04
C ILE A 88 -1.43 -13.33 4.50
N HIS A 89 -0.35 -13.74 5.13
CA HIS A 89 -0.38 -14.12 6.55
C HIS A 89 -0.70 -12.94 7.47
N GLN A 90 -0.47 -11.72 7.01
CA GLN A 90 -0.78 -10.50 7.76
C GLN A 90 -2.16 -9.96 7.44
N SER A 91 -2.54 -10.00 6.16
CA SER A 91 -3.82 -9.50 5.67
C SER A 91 -4.14 -10.10 4.31
N PRO A 92 -5.43 -10.40 4.02
CA PRO A 92 -5.86 -10.78 2.68
C PRO A 92 -5.79 -9.62 1.68
N ASN A 93 -5.53 -8.40 2.16
CA ASN A 93 -5.44 -7.20 1.35
C ASN A 93 -3.98 -6.73 1.34
N VAL A 94 -3.37 -6.71 0.16
CA VAL A 94 -1.94 -6.46 0.02
C VAL A 94 -1.70 -5.29 -0.92
N ILE A 95 -0.80 -4.41 -0.51
CA ILE A 95 -0.25 -3.35 -1.36
C ILE A 95 1.20 -3.70 -1.63
N TYR A 96 1.52 -3.86 -2.91
CA TYR A 96 2.88 -4.14 -3.39
C TYR A 96 3.45 -2.87 -4.01
N ASP A 97 4.50 -2.32 -3.42
CA ASP A 97 5.13 -1.08 -3.87
C ASP A 97 6.52 -1.36 -4.40
N SER A 98 6.78 -0.99 -5.64
CA SER A 98 8.05 -1.24 -6.32
C SER A 98 9.11 -0.15 -6.10
N GLN A 99 8.85 0.83 -5.25
CA GLN A 99 9.71 2.01 -5.09
C GLN A 99 11.19 1.68 -4.81
N ARG A 100 11.48 0.55 -4.17
CA ARG A 100 12.85 0.15 -3.79
C ARG A 100 13.48 -0.89 -4.71
N ILE A 101 12.73 -1.37 -5.70
CA ILE A 101 13.24 -2.37 -6.63
C ILE A 101 14.07 -1.71 -7.72
N LYS A 102 15.27 -2.26 -7.96
CA LYS A 102 16.15 -1.86 -9.07
C LYS A 102 16.30 -3.01 -10.04
N ASN A 103 16.58 -2.71 -11.31
CA ASN A 103 16.88 -3.71 -12.34
C ASN A 103 15.73 -4.69 -12.65
N LEU A 104 14.50 -4.28 -12.36
CA LEU A 104 13.27 -4.98 -12.75
C LEU A 104 12.24 -3.90 -13.05
N THR A 105 11.63 -3.95 -14.24
CA THR A 105 10.69 -2.92 -14.66
C THR A 105 9.34 -3.07 -13.98
N ASP A 106 8.59 -1.98 -13.87
CA ASP A 106 7.23 -2.04 -13.34
C ASP A 106 6.33 -2.92 -14.20
N THR A 107 6.52 -2.94 -15.51
CA THR A 107 5.77 -3.82 -16.41
C THR A 107 6.02 -5.30 -16.07
N GLN A 108 7.27 -5.67 -15.81
CA GLN A 108 7.61 -7.03 -15.41
C GLN A 108 7.00 -7.39 -14.06
N ILE A 109 7.03 -6.47 -13.10
CA ILE A 109 6.43 -6.67 -11.77
C ILE A 109 4.92 -6.84 -11.89
N GLU A 110 4.27 -5.97 -12.63
CA GLU A 110 2.81 -6.07 -12.85
C GLU A 110 2.45 -7.39 -13.50
N HIS A 111 3.22 -7.81 -14.50
CA HIS A 111 3.00 -9.11 -15.16
C HIS A 111 3.06 -10.27 -14.15
N GLU A 112 4.08 -10.28 -13.28
CA GLU A 112 4.21 -11.31 -12.26
C GLU A 112 3.05 -11.28 -11.26
N LEU A 113 2.66 -10.09 -10.79
CA LEU A 113 1.55 -9.95 -9.87
C LEU A 113 0.23 -10.46 -10.47
N ARG A 114 -0.04 -10.15 -11.74
CA ARG A 114 -1.24 -10.63 -12.43
C ARG A 114 -1.21 -12.14 -12.66
N LYS A 115 -0.04 -12.69 -12.89
CA LYS A 115 0.14 -14.12 -13.11
C LYS A 115 -0.14 -14.94 -11.84
N ILE A 116 0.30 -14.47 -10.68
CA ILE A 116 0.19 -15.23 -9.42
C ILE A 116 -1.14 -15.02 -8.71
N SER A 117 -1.78 -13.87 -8.88
CA SER A 117 -2.92 -13.49 -8.06
C SER A 117 -4.14 -14.41 -8.18
N PRO A 118 -4.51 -14.95 -9.36
CA PRO A 118 -5.68 -15.84 -9.45
C PRO A 118 -5.52 -17.15 -8.68
N ALA A 119 -4.29 -17.64 -8.53
CA ALA A 119 -4.01 -18.90 -7.83
C ALA A 119 -3.99 -18.75 -6.30
N LEU A 120 -3.93 -17.53 -5.79
CA LEU A 120 -3.86 -17.26 -4.36
C LEU A 120 -5.25 -16.97 -3.80
N ARG A 121 -5.94 -18.01 -3.36
CA ARG A 121 -7.34 -17.90 -2.90
C ARG A 121 -7.49 -17.01 -1.67
N ALA A 122 -6.51 -16.99 -0.78
CA ALA A 122 -6.53 -16.18 0.42
C ALA A 122 -6.30 -14.68 0.12
N LEU A 123 -5.80 -14.35 -1.06
CA LEU A 123 -5.61 -12.97 -1.51
C LEU A 123 -6.95 -12.42 -2.01
N LYS A 124 -7.49 -11.43 -1.31
CA LYS A 124 -8.75 -10.79 -1.71
C LYS A 124 -8.54 -9.56 -2.56
N ASN A 125 -7.62 -8.71 -2.16
CA ASN A 125 -7.33 -7.48 -2.87
C ASN A 125 -5.82 -7.29 -3.00
N LEU A 126 -5.37 -6.95 -4.19
CA LEU A 126 -3.96 -6.67 -4.46
C LEU A 126 -3.86 -5.39 -5.28
N LEU A 127 -3.20 -4.40 -4.70
CA LEU A 127 -2.90 -3.13 -5.34
C LEU A 127 -1.41 -3.05 -5.59
N PHE A 128 -1.04 -2.55 -6.76
CA PHE A 128 0.35 -2.31 -7.14
C PHE A 128 0.60 -0.82 -7.25
N VAL A 129 1.50 -0.31 -6.41
CA VAL A 129 1.96 1.07 -6.48
C VAL A 129 3.30 1.06 -7.22
N ASN A 130 3.33 1.61 -8.43
CA ASN A 130 4.52 1.60 -9.26
C ASN A 130 5.46 2.78 -8.96
N ARG A 131 6.62 2.81 -9.61
CA ARG A 131 7.61 3.88 -9.36
C ARG A 131 7.13 5.25 -9.81
N LYS A 132 6.19 5.32 -10.76
CA LYS A 132 5.52 6.56 -11.16
C LYS A 132 4.44 6.98 -10.17
N ARG A 133 4.25 6.21 -9.10
CA ARG A 133 3.27 6.41 -8.04
C ARG A 133 1.82 6.28 -8.50
N ASN A 134 1.60 5.54 -9.57
CA ASN A 134 0.26 5.13 -9.97
C ASN A 134 -0.16 3.90 -9.17
N ILE A 135 -1.44 3.83 -8.85
CA ILE A 135 -2.02 2.70 -8.14
C ILE A 135 -2.79 1.86 -9.16
N ILE A 136 -2.36 0.61 -9.30
CA ILE A 136 -2.92 -0.33 -10.26
C ILE A 136 -3.65 -1.42 -9.49
N VAL A 137 -4.92 -1.64 -9.84
CA VAL A 137 -5.71 -2.71 -9.24
C VAL A 137 -5.36 -4.01 -9.96
N VAL A 138 -4.73 -4.95 -9.26
CA VAL A 138 -4.38 -6.27 -9.81
C VAL A 138 -5.48 -7.27 -9.49
N LYS A 139 -6.01 -7.25 -8.28
CA LYS A 139 -7.13 -8.09 -7.85
C LYS A 139 -8.01 -7.29 -6.92
N GLN A 140 -9.31 -7.35 -7.13
CA GLN A 140 -10.27 -6.64 -6.30
C GLN A 140 -11.48 -7.51 -6.03
N THR A 141 -11.77 -7.77 -4.76
CA THR A 141 -12.94 -8.51 -4.30
C THR A 141 -13.93 -7.57 -3.62
N ASP A 142 -13.43 -6.64 -2.81
CA ASP A 142 -14.24 -5.65 -2.10
C ASP A 142 -14.45 -4.40 -2.94
N ARG A 143 -15.49 -3.63 -2.60
CA ARG A 143 -15.79 -2.38 -3.31
C ARG A 143 -15.00 -1.23 -2.71
N PHE A 144 -14.20 -0.60 -3.53
CA PHE A 144 -13.53 0.67 -3.24
C PHE A 144 -13.11 1.30 -4.57
N ASP A 145 -12.98 2.60 -4.59
CA ASP A 145 -12.55 3.35 -5.77
C ASP A 145 -11.18 3.99 -5.49
N ILE A 146 -10.26 3.77 -6.41
CA ILE A 146 -8.91 4.36 -6.34
C ILE A 146 -8.96 5.84 -6.71
#